data_f0c6c8177e44ffc873020530c892cb78
#
_entry.id   f0c6c8177e44ffc873020530c892cb78
#
_cell.length_a   1.000
_cell.length_b   1.000
_cell.length_c   1.000
_cell.angle_alpha   90.00
_cell.angle_beta   90.00
_cell.angle_gamma   90.00
#
_symmetry.space_group_name_H-M   'P 1'
#
loop_
_entity.id
_entity.type
_entity.pdbx_description
1 polymer ?
#
loop_
_entity_poly.entity_id
_entity_poly.type
_entity_poly.pdbx_seq_one_letter_code
_entity_poly.pdbx_strand_id
1 'polypeptide(L)'
;MLSDTSKALIEKLDLTYPAVAIKYCFEIPPVPHYEGEKLAFCQYVKEAQTTGKNFYVTAEDDACYGRMVLGMIEKPPVTASGQAGYDFGIYKTPSAARQLYQHMPILEPGAIRYVWFAPVSACEFDPDLLFFVADFPQSDIIMRATCYASGEPWESKS
;
A
#
# COMPACT_ATOMS: atom_id res chain seq x y z
N MET A 1 16.86 -1.30 6.36
CA MET A 1 16.22 -0.60 7.50
C MET A 1 16.33 0.90 7.27
N LEU A 2 15.28 1.65 7.51
CA LEU A 2 15.33 3.12 7.45
C LEU A 2 16.37 3.64 8.43
N SER A 3 17.30 4.49 7.94
CA SER A 3 18.31 5.11 8.81
C SER A 3 17.68 6.10 9.78
N ASP A 4 18.33 6.35 10.90
CA ASP A 4 17.87 7.37 11.85
C ASP A 4 17.79 8.76 11.19
N THR A 5 18.70 9.04 10.26
CA THR A 5 18.67 10.25 9.44
C THR A 5 17.40 10.34 8.60
N SER A 6 16.97 9.24 7.95
CA SER A 6 15.74 9.19 7.16
C SER A 6 14.51 9.40 8.03
N LYS A 7 14.46 8.77 9.21
CA LYS A 7 13.37 8.97 10.17
C LYS A 7 13.31 10.43 10.64
N ALA A 8 14.44 11.01 11.01
CA ALA A 8 14.53 12.40 11.44
C ALA A 8 14.12 13.40 10.34
N LEU A 9 14.42 13.11 9.07
CA LEU A 9 13.97 13.93 7.93
C LEU A 9 12.45 13.86 7.76
N ILE A 10 11.87 12.67 7.88
CA ILE A 10 10.42 12.48 7.80
C ILE A 10 9.70 13.21 8.95
N GLU A 11 10.24 13.17 10.16
CA GLU A 11 9.70 13.92 11.31
C GLU A 11 9.71 15.43 11.06
N LYS A 12 10.73 15.99 10.40
CA LYS A 12 10.82 17.40 10.06
C LYS A 12 9.80 17.88 9.02
N LEU A 13 9.14 16.97 8.31
CA LEU A 13 8.06 17.35 7.39
C LEU A 13 6.81 17.80 8.13
N ASP A 14 6.72 17.57 9.45
CA ASP A 14 5.57 17.94 10.29
C ASP A 14 4.22 17.50 9.67
N LEU A 15 4.16 16.23 9.28
CA LEU A 15 2.99 15.65 8.63
C LEU A 15 1.81 15.60 9.61
N THR A 16 0.62 16.01 9.16
CA THR A 16 -0.63 15.89 9.94
C THR A 16 -0.92 14.44 10.32
N TYR A 17 -0.58 13.50 9.44
CA TYR A 17 -0.71 12.07 9.68
C TYR A 17 0.67 11.41 9.61
N PRO A 18 1.03 10.53 10.55
CA PRO A 18 2.31 9.83 10.51
C PRO A 18 2.52 9.11 9.18
N ALA A 19 3.74 9.16 8.65
CA ALA A 19 4.12 8.33 7.51
C ALA A 19 4.08 6.86 7.89
N VAL A 20 3.65 5.99 6.96
CA VAL A 20 3.55 4.55 7.15
C VAL A 20 4.53 3.82 6.25
N ALA A 21 5.32 2.96 6.84
CA ALA A 21 6.20 2.02 6.17
C ALA A 21 5.44 0.71 5.90
N ILE A 22 5.55 0.19 4.69
CA ILE A 22 4.88 -1.03 4.25
C ILE A 22 5.94 -1.98 3.70
N LYS A 23 5.86 -3.24 4.11
CA LYS A 23 6.69 -4.31 3.58
C LYS A 23 5.86 -5.47 3.07
N TYR A 24 6.21 -5.96 1.90
CA TYR A 24 5.64 -7.15 1.30
C TYR A 24 6.45 -8.36 1.70
N CYS A 25 5.83 -9.34 2.35
CA CYS A 25 6.51 -10.47 2.94
C CYS A 25 6.01 -11.79 2.39
N PHE A 26 6.95 -12.73 2.20
CA PHE A 26 6.63 -14.13 1.92
C PHE A 26 6.56 -14.96 3.21
N GLU A 27 7.36 -14.61 4.21
CA GLU A 27 7.39 -15.22 5.54
C GLU A 27 6.60 -14.37 6.54
N ILE A 28 6.12 -14.99 7.62
CA ILE A 28 5.36 -14.31 8.67
C ILE A 28 6.24 -13.23 9.33
N PRO A 29 5.82 -11.95 9.33
CA PRO A 29 6.52 -10.89 10.05
C PRO A 29 6.56 -11.16 11.55
N PRO A 30 7.63 -10.73 12.26
CA PRO A 30 7.78 -10.93 13.70
C PRO A 30 7.00 -9.90 14.53
N VAL A 31 5.74 -9.67 14.16
CA VAL A 31 4.82 -8.71 14.80
C VAL A 31 3.43 -9.35 14.91
N PRO A 32 2.51 -8.79 15.72
CA PRO A 32 1.16 -9.32 15.82
C PRO A 32 0.41 -9.31 14.49
N HIS A 33 -0.41 -10.33 14.27
CA HIS A 33 -1.46 -10.30 13.25
C HIS A 33 -2.49 -9.22 13.62
N TYR A 34 -3.05 -8.56 12.62
CA TYR A 34 -4.14 -7.63 12.83
C TYR A 34 -5.40 -8.35 13.34
N GLU A 35 -5.91 -7.92 14.49
CA GLU A 35 -7.09 -8.52 15.14
C GLU A 35 -8.25 -7.52 15.10
N GLY A 36 -8.79 -7.27 13.93
CA GLY A 36 -9.91 -6.35 13.74
C GLY A 36 -10.86 -6.80 12.65
N GLU A 37 -11.73 -5.91 12.24
CA GLU A 37 -12.61 -6.12 11.09
C GLU A 37 -11.79 -6.14 9.80
N LYS A 38 -12.29 -6.84 8.79
CA LYS A 38 -11.68 -6.83 7.46
C LYS A 38 -11.74 -5.43 6.86
N LEU A 39 -10.59 -4.92 6.47
CA LEU A 39 -10.43 -3.58 5.92
C LEU A 39 -9.82 -3.64 4.51
N ALA A 40 -9.99 -2.59 3.72
CA ALA A 40 -9.20 -2.40 2.51
C ALA A 40 -7.76 -1.98 2.87
N PHE A 41 -6.77 -2.25 1.99
CA PHE A 41 -5.36 -1.91 2.25
C PHE A 41 -5.15 -0.43 2.58
N CYS A 42 -5.87 0.49 1.94
CA CYS A 42 -5.82 1.92 2.27
C CYS A 42 -6.33 2.23 3.70
N GLN A 43 -7.26 1.44 4.23
CA GLN A 43 -7.75 1.57 5.58
C GLN A 43 -6.76 1.03 6.61
N TYR A 44 -5.96 -0.01 6.28
CA TYR A 44 -4.84 -0.46 7.13
C TYR A 44 -3.75 0.60 7.28
N VAL A 45 -3.49 1.39 6.22
CA VAL A 45 -2.61 2.56 6.35
C VAL A 45 -3.16 3.53 7.39
N LYS A 46 -4.45 3.86 7.31
CA LYS A 46 -5.12 4.73 8.28
C LYS A 46 -5.08 4.12 9.69
N GLU A 47 -5.28 2.81 9.82
CA GLU A 47 -5.21 2.10 11.10
C GLU A 47 -3.81 2.24 11.73
N ALA A 48 -2.74 2.01 10.97
CA ALA A 48 -1.38 2.21 11.44
C ALA A 48 -1.12 3.67 11.87
N GLN A 49 -1.65 4.64 11.10
CA GLN A 49 -1.53 6.07 11.43
C GLN A 49 -2.23 6.46 12.73
N THR A 50 -3.44 5.95 12.95
CA THR A 50 -4.28 6.37 14.08
C THR A 50 -3.95 5.64 15.37
N THR A 51 -3.56 4.37 15.27
CA THR A 51 -3.26 3.54 16.45
C THR A 51 -1.80 3.56 16.86
N GLY A 52 -0.91 3.94 15.94
CA GLY A 52 0.54 3.83 16.12
C GLY A 52 1.06 2.38 16.17
N LYS A 53 0.21 1.41 15.86
CA LYS A 53 0.55 -0.02 15.96
C LYS A 53 1.31 -0.52 14.76
N ASN A 54 2.13 -1.53 15.01
CA ASN A 54 2.88 -2.31 14.07
C ASN A 54 2.22 -3.69 13.96
N PHE A 55 1.76 -4.08 12.76
CA PHE A 55 1.01 -5.33 12.54
C PHE A 55 1.16 -5.83 11.11
N TYR A 56 0.82 -7.08 10.89
CA TYR A 56 0.68 -7.63 9.54
C TYR A 56 -0.74 -8.09 9.24
N VAL A 57 -1.05 -8.19 7.96
CA VAL A 57 -2.31 -8.71 7.42
C VAL A 57 -2.06 -9.80 6.37
N THR A 58 -3.07 -10.64 6.15
CA THR A 58 -3.11 -11.71 5.16
C THR A 58 -4.14 -11.42 4.07
N ALA A 59 -4.25 -12.27 3.09
CA ALA A 59 -5.31 -12.21 2.08
C ALA A 59 -6.72 -12.30 2.66
N GLU A 60 -6.88 -12.97 3.81
CA GLU A 60 -8.19 -13.17 4.44
C GLU A 60 -8.71 -11.90 5.12
N ASP A 61 -7.81 -10.99 5.46
CA ASP A 61 -8.13 -9.74 6.13
C ASP A 61 -8.58 -8.65 5.14
N ASP A 62 -8.22 -8.77 3.84
CA ASP A 62 -8.56 -7.75 2.85
C ASP A 62 -10.03 -7.81 2.41
N ALA A 63 -10.72 -6.69 2.57
CA ALA A 63 -12.10 -6.50 2.13
C ALA A 63 -12.21 -5.95 0.69
N CYS A 64 -11.11 -5.79 -0.04
CA CYS A 64 -11.06 -5.13 -1.34
C CYS A 64 -10.27 -5.94 -2.38
N TYR A 65 -9.84 -5.28 -3.46
CA TYR A 65 -9.03 -5.90 -4.53
C TYR A 65 -7.53 -5.94 -4.23
N GLY A 66 -7.05 -5.37 -3.13
CA GLY A 66 -5.63 -5.27 -2.79
C GLY A 66 -4.94 -6.64 -2.78
N ARG A 67 -5.57 -7.65 -2.16
CA ARG A 67 -5.05 -9.02 -2.14
C ARG A 67 -4.85 -9.65 -3.52
N MET A 68 -5.70 -9.31 -4.49
CA MET A 68 -5.57 -9.77 -5.86
C MET A 68 -4.43 -9.03 -6.59
N VAL A 69 -4.36 -7.70 -6.44
CA VAL A 69 -3.33 -6.87 -7.09
C VAL A 69 -1.94 -7.24 -6.61
N LEU A 70 -1.79 -7.52 -5.31
CA LEU A 70 -0.54 -7.95 -4.69
C LEU A 70 -0.21 -9.44 -4.90
N GLY A 71 -1.00 -10.17 -5.69
CA GLY A 71 -0.75 -11.59 -5.93
C GLY A 71 -0.89 -12.46 -4.70
N MET A 72 -1.62 -12.03 -3.67
CA MET A 72 -1.92 -12.85 -2.49
C MET A 72 -2.96 -13.93 -2.80
N ILE A 73 -3.79 -13.72 -3.81
CA ILE A 73 -4.76 -14.68 -4.36
C ILE A 73 -4.75 -14.62 -5.87
N GLU A 74 -5.26 -15.66 -6.50
CA GLU A 74 -5.57 -15.65 -7.93
C GLU A 74 -6.69 -14.64 -8.24
N LYS A 75 -6.68 -14.10 -9.46
CA LYS A 75 -7.74 -13.21 -9.93
C LYS A 75 -9.08 -13.98 -9.99
N PRO A 76 -10.09 -13.57 -9.20
CA PRO A 76 -11.40 -14.25 -9.23
C PRO A 76 -12.03 -14.19 -10.63
N PRO A 77 -12.70 -15.27 -11.10
CA PRO A 77 -13.37 -15.28 -12.41
C PRO A 77 -14.37 -14.15 -12.62
N VAL A 78 -15.08 -13.75 -11.57
CA VAL A 78 -16.03 -12.63 -11.60
C VAL A 78 -15.34 -11.29 -11.85
N THR A 79 -14.11 -11.12 -11.36
CA THR A 79 -13.27 -9.95 -11.65
C THR A 79 -12.68 -10.03 -13.05
N ALA A 80 -12.17 -11.20 -13.43
CA ALA A 80 -11.58 -11.42 -14.75
C ALA A 80 -12.59 -11.19 -15.90
N SER A 81 -13.86 -11.54 -15.69
CA SER A 81 -14.94 -11.28 -16.66
C SER A 81 -15.37 -9.80 -16.71
N GLY A 82 -15.04 -9.01 -15.70
CA GLY A 82 -15.51 -7.65 -15.51
C GLY A 82 -16.88 -7.54 -14.84
N GLN A 83 -17.52 -8.68 -14.53
CA GLN A 83 -18.87 -8.69 -13.95
C GLN A 83 -18.88 -7.96 -12.60
N ALA A 84 -17.89 -8.18 -11.73
CA ALA A 84 -17.80 -7.52 -10.43
C ALA A 84 -17.82 -5.98 -10.55
N GLY A 85 -17.04 -5.40 -11.46
CA GLY A 85 -16.99 -3.96 -11.66
C GLY A 85 -18.30 -3.37 -12.19
N TYR A 86 -19.03 -4.14 -12.97
CA TYR A 86 -20.37 -3.77 -13.44
C TYR A 86 -21.39 -3.86 -12.30
N ASP A 87 -21.42 -4.93 -11.53
CA ASP A 87 -22.36 -5.15 -10.42
C ASP A 87 -22.20 -4.11 -9.31
N PHE A 88 -20.97 -3.64 -9.08
CA PHE A 88 -20.68 -2.53 -8.16
C PHE A 88 -21.03 -1.14 -8.74
N GLY A 89 -21.50 -1.06 -9.98
CA GLY A 89 -21.84 0.22 -10.63
C GLY A 89 -20.64 1.11 -10.97
N ILE A 90 -19.40 0.58 -10.92
CA ILE A 90 -18.18 1.31 -11.24
C ILE A 90 -18.05 1.52 -12.76
N TYR A 91 -18.49 0.53 -13.54
CA TYR A 91 -18.42 0.55 -15.00
C TYR A 91 -19.78 0.32 -15.64
N LYS A 92 -20.00 0.96 -16.79
CA LYS A 92 -21.26 0.87 -17.53
C LYS A 92 -21.55 -0.53 -18.07
N THR A 93 -20.52 -1.32 -18.35
CA THR A 93 -20.64 -2.68 -18.89
C THR A 93 -19.55 -3.59 -18.32
N PRO A 94 -19.78 -4.92 -18.26
CA PRO A 94 -18.74 -5.87 -17.90
C PRO A 94 -17.51 -5.81 -18.83
N SER A 95 -17.74 -5.53 -20.12
CA SER A 95 -16.65 -5.40 -21.10
C SER A 95 -15.70 -4.24 -20.78
N ALA A 96 -16.25 -3.09 -20.37
CA ALA A 96 -15.42 -1.94 -19.96
C ALA A 96 -14.60 -2.24 -18.69
N ALA A 97 -15.21 -2.87 -17.70
CA ALA A 97 -14.53 -3.31 -16.48
C ALA A 97 -13.42 -4.32 -16.81
N ARG A 98 -13.70 -5.32 -17.64
CA ARG A 98 -12.74 -6.34 -18.06
C ARG A 98 -11.53 -5.71 -18.75
N GLN A 99 -11.76 -4.73 -19.63
CA GLN A 99 -10.69 -4.05 -20.36
C GLN A 99 -9.73 -3.36 -19.39
N LEU A 100 -10.23 -2.66 -18.37
CA LEU A 100 -9.36 -2.07 -17.34
C LEU A 100 -8.61 -3.14 -16.54
N TYR A 101 -9.31 -4.16 -16.08
CA TYR A 101 -8.70 -5.22 -15.25
C TYR A 101 -7.65 -6.06 -16.00
N GLN A 102 -7.68 -6.09 -17.35
CA GLN A 102 -6.63 -6.71 -18.15
C GLN A 102 -5.33 -5.91 -18.17
N HIS A 103 -5.42 -4.58 -18.02
CA HIS A 103 -4.26 -3.68 -18.01
C HIS A 103 -3.77 -3.34 -16.60
N MET A 104 -4.51 -3.74 -15.56
CA MET A 104 -4.08 -3.53 -14.19
C MET A 104 -2.82 -4.35 -13.90
N PRO A 105 -1.73 -3.73 -13.41
CA PRO A 105 -0.56 -4.46 -12.98
C PRO A 105 -0.91 -5.33 -11.77
N ILE A 106 -0.75 -6.63 -11.93
CA ILE A 106 -1.05 -7.63 -10.89
C ILE A 106 0.20 -8.49 -10.74
N LEU A 107 0.63 -8.71 -9.51
CA LEU A 107 1.72 -9.63 -9.23
C LEU A 107 1.28 -11.08 -9.42
N GLU A 108 2.25 -11.94 -9.71
CA GLU A 108 2.00 -13.39 -9.83
C GLU A 108 1.41 -13.95 -8.54
N PRO A 109 0.40 -14.85 -8.62
CA PRO A 109 -0.20 -15.46 -7.44
C PRO A 109 0.86 -16.17 -6.57
N GLY A 110 0.83 -15.89 -5.27
CA GLY A 110 1.79 -16.40 -4.31
C GLY A 110 3.06 -15.55 -4.16
N ALA A 111 3.21 -14.46 -4.91
CA ALA A 111 4.35 -13.55 -4.78
C ALA A 111 4.42 -12.88 -3.40
N ILE A 112 3.27 -12.56 -2.82
CA ILE A 112 3.14 -11.97 -1.49
C ILE A 112 2.17 -12.77 -0.67
N ARG A 113 2.49 -13.01 0.60
CA ARG A 113 1.62 -13.73 1.56
C ARG A 113 1.16 -12.84 2.70
N TYR A 114 2.00 -11.89 3.11
CA TYR A 114 1.75 -10.99 4.22
C TYR A 114 2.11 -9.59 3.83
N VAL A 115 1.35 -8.62 4.34
CA VAL A 115 1.69 -7.20 4.22
C VAL A 115 1.87 -6.63 5.62
N TRP A 116 3.05 -6.11 5.88
CA TRP A 116 3.43 -5.56 7.17
C TRP A 116 3.33 -4.04 7.14
N PHE A 117 2.56 -3.47 8.06
CA PHE A 117 2.34 -2.03 8.24
C PHE A 117 2.98 -1.56 9.54
N ALA A 118 3.70 -0.46 9.50
CA ALA A 118 4.25 0.21 10.69
C ALA A 118 4.27 1.72 10.47
N PRO A 119 3.95 2.54 11.48
CA PRO A 119 4.36 3.93 11.46
C PRO A 119 5.87 4.02 11.28
N VAL A 120 6.36 5.01 10.55
CA VAL A 120 7.82 5.15 10.29
C VAL A 120 8.62 5.22 11.59
N SER A 121 8.07 5.84 12.65
CA SER A 121 8.68 5.91 13.98
C SER A 121 8.90 4.53 14.62
N ALA A 122 8.02 3.56 14.33
CA ALA A 122 8.09 2.18 14.83
C ALA A 122 8.61 1.17 13.79
N CYS A 123 9.14 1.65 12.66
CA CYS A 123 9.62 0.80 11.59
C CYS A 123 11.00 0.20 11.93
N GLU A 124 11.06 -1.13 12.02
CA GLU A 124 12.29 -1.91 12.28
C GLU A 124 12.77 -2.73 11.06
N PHE A 125 12.15 -2.51 9.91
CA PHE A 125 12.45 -3.22 8.67
C PHE A 125 12.89 -2.27 7.55
N ASP A 126 13.34 -2.81 6.44
CA ASP A 126 13.56 -2.09 5.19
C ASP A 126 12.26 -2.08 4.39
N PRO A 127 11.57 -0.95 4.25
CA PRO A 127 10.27 -0.88 3.62
C PRO A 127 10.37 -0.98 2.09
N ASP A 128 9.39 -1.65 1.48
CA ASP A 128 9.20 -1.65 0.03
C ASP A 128 8.44 -0.40 -0.43
N LEU A 129 7.63 0.18 0.47
CA LEU A 129 6.83 1.38 0.20
C LEU A 129 6.76 2.26 1.44
N LEU A 130 6.91 3.57 1.22
CA LEU A 130 6.59 4.61 2.19
C LEU A 130 5.35 5.37 1.75
N PHE A 131 4.35 5.42 2.62
CA PHE A 131 3.10 6.12 2.36
C PHE A 131 3.05 7.43 3.15
N PHE A 132 2.77 8.52 2.43
CA PHE A 132 2.65 9.85 2.99
C PHE A 132 1.28 10.44 2.67
N VAL A 133 0.67 11.11 3.65
CA VAL A 133 -0.43 12.06 3.44
C VAL A 133 0.15 13.44 3.70
N ALA A 134 0.39 14.18 2.63
CA ALA A 134 1.14 15.43 2.66
C ALA A 134 0.36 16.55 1.96
N ASP A 135 0.50 17.76 2.43
CA ASP A 135 0.04 18.93 1.72
C ASP A 135 0.97 19.28 0.54
N PHE A 136 0.63 20.32 -0.20
CA PHE A 136 1.40 20.68 -1.39
C PHE A 136 2.85 21.09 -1.08
N PRO A 137 3.15 21.95 -0.08
CA PRO A 137 4.52 22.26 0.33
C PRO A 137 5.33 21.05 0.78
N GLN A 138 4.74 20.16 1.59
CA GLN A 138 5.37 18.95 2.06
C GLN A 138 5.68 17.98 0.91
N SER A 139 4.74 17.85 -0.04
CA SER A 139 4.92 17.03 -1.25
C SER A 139 6.05 17.55 -2.13
N ASP A 140 6.16 18.86 -2.31
CA ASP A 140 7.26 19.50 -3.05
C ASP A 140 8.63 19.16 -2.42
N ILE A 141 8.73 19.21 -1.11
CA ILE A 141 9.97 18.85 -0.39
C ILE A 141 10.34 17.38 -0.62
N ILE A 142 9.36 16.46 -0.51
CA ILE A 142 9.57 15.03 -0.72
C ILE A 142 10.07 14.76 -2.15
N MET A 143 9.40 15.35 -3.14
CA MET A 143 9.74 15.18 -4.55
C MET A 143 11.14 15.73 -4.86
N ARG A 144 11.47 16.91 -4.35
CA ARG A 144 12.81 17.52 -4.53
C ARG A 144 13.89 16.68 -3.85
N ALA A 145 13.65 16.16 -2.66
CA ALA A 145 14.60 15.31 -1.97
C ALA A 145 14.94 14.05 -2.77
N THR A 146 13.93 13.43 -3.41
CA THR A 146 14.13 12.27 -4.28
C THR A 146 14.98 12.62 -5.50
N CYS A 147 14.62 13.70 -6.23
CA CYS A 147 15.38 14.16 -7.38
C CYS A 147 16.80 14.59 -7.00
N TYR A 148 16.98 15.23 -5.84
CA TYR A 148 18.29 15.67 -5.35
C TYR A 148 19.23 14.47 -5.08
N ALA A 149 18.70 13.40 -4.54
CA ALA A 149 19.48 12.21 -4.19
C ALA A 149 19.86 11.37 -5.42
N SER A 150 18.95 11.20 -6.38
CA SER A 150 19.14 10.34 -7.55
C SER A 150 19.60 11.08 -8.81
N GLY A 151 19.30 12.38 -8.93
CA GLY A 151 19.44 13.15 -10.17
C GLY A 151 18.44 12.76 -11.25
N GLU A 152 17.53 11.85 -10.96
CA GLU A 152 16.52 11.37 -11.90
C GLU A 152 15.27 12.26 -11.85
N PRO A 153 14.61 12.49 -13.00
CA PRO A 153 13.34 13.22 -13.01
C PRO A 153 12.26 12.38 -12.31
N TRP A 154 11.35 13.08 -11.66
CA TRP A 154 10.21 12.43 -11.02
C TRP A 154 9.26 11.86 -12.07
N GLU A 155 8.96 10.57 -11.98
CA GLU A 155 7.97 9.91 -12.84
C GLU A 155 6.72 9.63 -12.02
N SER A 156 5.58 10.18 -12.47
CA SER A 156 4.26 9.82 -11.97
C SER A 156 3.69 8.71 -12.83
N LYS A 157 3.36 7.57 -12.24
CA LYS A 157 2.55 6.53 -12.90
C LYS A 157 1.11 6.67 -12.40
N SER A 158 0.25 7.12 -13.31
CA SER A 158 -1.20 7.16 -13.10
C SER A 158 -1.84 5.85 -13.50
#